data_9c63f01bb95f878157321e4de0d2ec0f
#
_entry.id   9c63f01bb95f878157321e4de0d2ec0f
#
_cell.length_a   1.000
_cell.length_b   1.000
_cell.length_c   1.000
_cell.angle_alpha   90.00
_cell.angle_beta   90.00
_cell.angle_gamma   90.00
#
_symmetry.space_group_name_H-M   'P 1'
#
loop_
_entity.id
_entity.type
_entity.pdbx_description
1 polymer ?
#
loop_
_entity_poly.entity_id
_entity_poly.type
_entity_poly.pdbx_seq_one_letter_code
_entity_poly.pdbx_strand_id
1 'polypeptide(L)'
;MFRIAVANDKGGVGKTTTAISLAALLAERGRTLLVDADEKTASATDWAAAGPGLGFEVVTLDAFNDTDLSGYSYLVFDTKAGEESGDLLSLSGAVDLLIVPTKPDALSLRALPKTLQPLIEQGVTNYRVLITDVPPAPSTDGYEARVALMELNIPVFAKDVRRASAFNKAALNGVRVRDVKGDSRAKLAHMDYDLVLREALA
;
A
#
# COMPACT_ATOMS: atom_id res chain seq x y z
N MET A 1 -8.99 14.20 -9.59
CA MET A 1 -7.80 13.35 -9.41
C MET A 1 -7.87 12.77 -8.01
N PHE A 2 -7.87 11.44 -7.86
CA PHE A 2 -7.95 10.76 -6.57
C PHE A 2 -6.53 10.37 -6.09
N ARG A 3 -6.22 10.70 -4.84
CA ARG A 3 -4.88 10.56 -4.25
C ARG A 3 -4.88 9.56 -3.12
N ILE A 4 -3.96 8.59 -3.18
CA ILE A 4 -3.74 7.59 -2.11
C ILE A 4 -2.31 7.74 -1.61
N ALA A 5 -2.12 7.75 -0.29
CA ALA A 5 -0.80 7.52 0.30
C ALA A 5 -0.79 6.16 1.02
N VAL A 6 0.34 5.46 0.92
CA VAL A 6 0.59 4.21 1.62
C VAL A 6 1.74 4.44 2.60
N ALA A 7 1.45 4.52 3.88
CA ALA A 7 2.41 4.93 4.90
C ALA A 7 2.32 4.09 6.18
N ASN A 8 3.44 3.82 6.79
CA ASN A 8 3.59 3.26 8.14
C ASN A 8 5.04 3.44 8.58
N ASP A 9 5.28 3.77 9.84
CA ASP A 9 6.62 3.91 10.43
C ASP A 9 7.41 2.61 10.43
N LYS A 10 6.72 1.47 10.46
CA LYS A 10 7.36 0.15 10.45
C LYS A 10 7.80 -0.26 9.05
N GLY A 11 9.07 -0.69 8.94
CA GLY A 11 9.60 -1.30 7.72
C GLY A 11 9.03 -2.71 7.46
N GLY A 12 8.97 -3.12 6.19
CA GLY A 12 8.62 -4.48 5.79
C GLY A 12 7.15 -4.87 5.98
N VAL A 13 6.25 -3.90 6.16
CA VAL A 13 4.79 -4.13 6.28
C VAL A 13 4.08 -4.14 4.92
N GLY A 14 4.80 -4.05 3.82
CA GLY A 14 4.22 -4.14 2.47
C GLY A 14 3.77 -2.80 1.87
N LYS A 15 4.34 -1.66 2.27
CA LYS A 15 4.03 -0.35 1.68
C LYS A 15 4.18 -0.34 0.16
N THR A 16 5.40 -0.55 -0.33
CA THR A 16 5.72 -0.57 -1.77
C THR A 16 4.89 -1.59 -2.54
N THR A 17 4.72 -2.80 -1.99
CA THR A 17 3.87 -3.83 -2.60
C THR A 17 2.43 -3.36 -2.74
N THR A 18 1.90 -2.68 -1.73
CA THR A 18 0.54 -2.12 -1.73
C THR A 18 0.43 -0.98 -2.75
N ALA A 19 1.37 -0.03 -2.72
CA ALA A 19 1.38 1.12 -3.64
C ALA A 19 1.43 0.66 -5.11
N ILE A 20 2.35 -0.24 -5.47
CA ILE A 20 2.46 -0.79 -6.83
C ILE A 20 1.21 -1.58 -7.24
N SER A 21 0.67 -2.40 -6.33
CA SER A 21 -0.52 -3.21 -6.66
C SER A 21 -1.75 -2.34 -6.90
N LEU A 22 -1.95 -1.30 -6.08
CA LEU A 22 -3.04 -0.35 -6.25
C LEU A 22 -2.84 0.52 -7.50
N ALA A 23 -1.64 1.04 -7.75
CA ALA A 23 -1.32 1.80 -8.96
C ALA A 23 -1.57 0.97 -10.23
N ALA A 24 -1.22 -0.31 -10.24
CA ALA A 24 -1.47 -1.21 -11.35
C ALA A 24 -2.98 -1.41 -11.64
N LEU A 25 -3.81 -1.49 -10.61
CA LEU A 25 -5.26 -1.61 -10.72
C LEU A 25 -5.93 -0.28 -11.13
N LEU A 26 -5.42 0.84 -10.62
CA LEU A 26 -5.88 2.18 -10.98
C LEU A 26 -5.55 2.53 -12.43
N ALA A 27 -4.39 2.08 -12.92
CA ALA A 27 -3.96 2.27 -14.31
C ALA A 27 -4.91 1.62 -15.33
N GLU A 28 -5.70 0.64 -14.93
CA GLU A 28 -6.76 0.05 -15.76
C GLU A 28 -8.02 0.94 -15.86
N ARG A 29 -8.12 1.96 -14.98
CA ARG A 29 -9.28 2.85 -14.87
C ARG A 29 -8.97 4.27 -15.35
N GLY A 30 -7.70 4.66 -15.39
CA GLY A 30 -7.27 5.99 -15.83
C GLY A 30 -5.79 6.21 -15.66
N ARG A 31 -5.28 7.30 -16.22
CA ARG A 31 -3.86 7.64 -16.14
C ARG A 31 -3.43 7.76 -14.68
N THR A 32 -2.44 6.98 -14.29
CA THR A 32 -1.96 6.82 -12.92
C THR A 32 -0.49 7.13 -12.80
N LEU A 33 -0.12 7.89 -11.78
CA LEU A 33 1.25 8.17 -11.39
C LEU A 33 1.51 7.56 -10.01
N LEU A 34 2.61 6.84 -9.85
CA LEU A 34 3.14 6.42 -8.55
C LEU A 34 4.36 7.27 -8.22
N VAL A 35 4.36 7.87 -7.04
CA VAL A 35 5.47 8.65 -6.51
C VAL A 35 6.19 7.80 -5.47
N ASP A 36 7.46 7.47 -5.74
CA ASP A 36 8.37 6.82 -4.80
C ASP A 36 8.99 7.90 -3.90
N ALA A 37 8.48 8.01 -2.68
CA ALA A 37 8.97 8.97 -1.69
C ALA A 37 9.99 8.33 -0.71
N ASP A 38 10.45 7.10 -0.95
CA ASP A 38 11.52 6.46 -0.22
C ASP A 38 12.86 6.60 -0.96
N GLU A 39 13.45 7.77 -0.90
CA GLU A 39 14.72 8.08 -1.58
C GLU A 39 15.89 7.18 -1.16
N LYS A 40 15.83 6.57 0.03
CA LYS A 40 16.93 5.72 0.56
C LYS A 40 16.89 4.33 -0.07
N THR A 41 15.72 3.76 -0.26
CA THR A 41 15.58 2.39 -0.77
C THR A 41 15.08 2.35 -2.21
N ALA A 42 14.45 3.43 -2.70
CA ALA A 42 13.93 3.57 -4.07
C ALA A 42 13.18 2.32 -4.57
N SER A 43 12.46 1.65 -3.65
CA SER A 43 11.95 0.29 -3.89
C SER A 43 10.92 0.22 -5.01
N ALA A 44 10.08 1.24 -5.18
CA ALA A 44 9.10 1.28 -6.26
C ALA A 44 9.76 1.60 -7.60
N THR A 45 10.75 2.48 -7.60
CA THR A 45 11.55 2.83 -8.78
C THR A 45 12.38 1.63 -9.26
N ASP A 46 13.05 0.93 -8.33
CA ASP A 46 13.82 -0.28 -8.64
C ASP A 46 12.92 -1.40 -9.18
N TRP A 47 11.74 -1.58 -8.57
CA TRP A 47 10.76 -2.55 -9.10
C TRP A 47 10.35 -2.20 -10.53
N ALA A 48 10.05 -0.93 -10.82
CA ALA A 48 9.67 -0.50 -12.16
C ALA A 48 10.80 -0.67 -13.19
N ALA A 49 12.05 -0.44 -12.79
CA ALA A 49 13.24 -0.56 -13.65
C ALA A 49 13.67 -2.02 -13.92
N ALA A 50 13.27 -2.96 -13.07
CA ALA A 50 13.69 -4.35 -13.17
C ALA A 50 13.08 -5.13 -14.35
N GLY A 51 12.12 -4.56 -15.11
CA GLY A 51 11.38 -5.30 -16.14
C GLY A 51 10.82 -4.44 -17.28
N PRO A 52 9.86 -4.99 -18.02
CA PRO A 52 9.33 -4.36 -19.24
C PRO A 52 8.42 -3.16 -18.96
N GLY A 53 8.23 -2.79 -17.69
CA GLY A 53 7.33 -1.73 -17.25
C GLY A 53 6.03 -2.26 -16.61
N LEU A 54 5.43 -1.42 -15.79
CA LEU A 54 4.27 -1.76 -14.97
C LEU A 54 2.93 -1.34 -15.60
N GLY A 55 2.98 -0.60 -16.73
CA GLY A 55 1.80 -0.06 -17.39
C GLY A 55 1.29 1.25 -16.77
N PHE A 56 2.07 1.85 -15.88
CA PHE A 56 1.88 3.18 -15.31
C PHE A 56 3.24 3.81 -15.03
N GLU A 57 3.25 5.11 -14.82
CA GLU A 57 4.47 5.88 -14.57
C GLU A 57 4.87 5.84 -13.09
N VAL A 58 6.17 5.67 -12.85
CA VAL A 58 6.77 5.72 -11.51
C VAL A 58 7.83 6.81 -11.53
N VAL A 59 7.77 7.74 -10.58
CA VAL A 59 8.72 8.84 -10.45
C VAL A 59 9.22 8.93 -9.01
N THR A 60 10.42 9.49 -8.84
CA THR A 60 10.93 9.86 -7.52
C THR A 60 10.21 11.10 -6.99
N LEU A 61 10.34 11.37 -5.70
CA LEU A 61 9.76 12.58 -5.09
C LEU A 61 10.34 13.87 -5.72
N ASP A 62 11.64 13.88 -6.03
CA ASP A 62 12.28 15.01 -6.70
C ASP A 62 11.68 15.27 -8.09
N ALA A 63 11.55 14.22 -8.90
CA ALA A 63 10.96 14.34 -10.23
C ALA A 63 9.47 14.72 -10.19
N PHE A 64 8.77 14.33 -9.14
CA PHE A 64 7.36 14.65 -8.94
C PHE A 64 7.13 16.17 -8.85
N ASN A 65 8.05 16.94 -8.25
CA ASN A 65 7.92 18.38 -8.09
C ASN A 65 7.87 19.12 -9.44
N ASP A 66 8.49 18.55 -10.47
CA ASP A 66 8.52 19.12 -11.83
C ASP A 66 7.51 18.45 -12.78
N THR A 67 6.69 17.49 -12.28
CA THR A 67 5.75 16.73 -13.11
C THR A 67 4.47 17.53 -13.36
N ASP A 68 4.09 17.67 -14.63
CA ASP A 68 2.76 18.18 -14.98
C ASP A 68 1.69 17.12 -14.67
N LEU A 69 0.86 17.42 -13.70
CA LEU A 69 -0.22 16.52 -13.24
C LEU A 69 -1.47 16.59 -14.11
N SER A 70 -1.48 17.42 -15.16
CA SER A 70 -2.62 17.51 -16.07
C SER A 70 -2.86 16.15 -16.77
N GLY A 71 -4.10 15.68 -16.74
CA GLY A 71 -4.47 14.41 -17.36
C GLY A 71 -4.23 13.16 -16.49
N TYR A 72 -3.63 13.26 -15.29
CA TYR A 72 -3.66 12.16 -14.34
C TYR A 72 -5.00 12.09 -13.61
N SER A 73 -5.56 10.88 -13.54
CA SER A 73 -6.78 10.57 -12.78
C SER A 73 -6.45 10.14 -11.36
N TYR A 74 -5.29 9.49 -11.17
CA TYR A 74 -4.88 8.89 -9.90
C TYR A 74 -3.42 9.18 -9.56
N LEU A 75 -3.18 9.47 -8.27
CA LEU A 75 -1.84 9.53 -7.68
C LEU A 75 -1.73 8.51 -6.55
N VAL A 76 -0.62 7.80 -6.50
CA VAL A 76 -0.30 6.88 -5.41
C VAL A 76 1.08 7.27 -4.86
N PHE A 77 1.19 7.47 -3.55
CA PHE A 77 2.45 7.77 -2.88
C PHE A 77 2.91 6.54 -2.09
N ASP A 78 4.09 6.04 -2.42
CA ASP A 78 4.81 5.03 -1.61
C ASP A 78 5.77 5.76 -0.68
N THR A 79 5.55 5.68 0.63
CA THR A 79 6.34 6.44 1.59
C THR A 79 7.42 5.61 2.25
N LYS A 80 8.49 6.26 2.70
CA LYS A 80 9.55 5.61 3.49
C LYS A 80 9.05 5.13 4.85
N ALA A 81 9.81 4.24 5.49
CA ALA A 81 9.61 3.86 6.88
C ALA A 81 10.45 4.72 7.83
N GLY A 82 10.04 4.85 9.09
CA GLY A 82 10.80 5.48 10.17
C GLY A 82 10.23 6.82 10.64
N GLU A 83 10.79 7.34 11.75
CA GLU A 83 10.32 8.57 12.42
C GLU A 83 10.43 9.84 11.58
N GLU A 84 11.27 9.81 10.53
CA GLU A 84 11.38 10.89 9.53
C GLU A 84 10.38 10.75 8.38
N SER A 85 9.63 9.64 8.32
CA SER A 85 8.51 9.51 7.39
C SER A 85 7.48 10.55 7.81
N GLY A 86 7.19 11.48 6.94
CA GLY A 86 6.35 12.63 7.22
C GLY A 86 5.12 12.27 8.06
N ASP A 87 4.81 13.11 8.99
CA ASP A 87 3.70 12.97 9.90
C ASP A 87 2.46 12.41 9.16
N LEU A 88 1.98 11.23 9.58
CA LEU A 88 0.77 10.63 9.00
C LEU A 88 -0.40 11.61 8.96
N LEU A 89 -0.44 12.53 9.92
CA LEU A 89 -1.42 13.59 9.97
C LEU A 89 -1.29 14.54 8.77
N SER A 90 -0.07 14.98 8.46
CA SER A 90 0.19 15.83 7.29
C SER A 90 -0.16 15.11 5.99
N LEU A 91 0.20 13.83 5.88
CA LEU A 91 -0.17 13.00 4.72
C LEU A 91 -1.69 12.85 4.58
N SER A 92 -2.41 12.63 5.68
CA SER A 92 -3.86 12.50 5.64
C SER A 92 -4.54 13.76 5.11
N GLY A 93 -3.99 14.95 5.40
CA GLY A 93 -4.48 16.22 4.86
C GLY A 93 -4.18 16.44 3.38
N ALA A 94 -3.19 15.72 2.81
CA ALA A 94 -2.77 15.88 1.42
C ALA A 94 -3.42 14.90 0.45
N VAL A 95 -4.06 13.83 0.94
CA VAL A 95 -4.61 12.74 0.13
C VAL A 95 -6.09 12.49 0.41
N ASP A 96 -6.77 11.83 -0.51
CA ASP A 96 -8.17 11.44 -0.36
C ASP A 96 -8.30 10.17 0.49
N LEU A 97 -7.28 9.30 0.51
CA LEU A 97 -7.21 8.12 1.36
C LEU A 97 -5.77 7.82 1.80
N LEU A 98 -5.58 7.65 3.10
CA LEU A 98 -4.33 7.15 3.69
C LEU A 98 -4.49 5.66 4.03
N ILE A 99 -3.71 4.79 3.41
CA ILE A 99 -3.67 3.36 3.70
C ILE A 99 -2.48 3.08 4.62
N VAL A 100 -2.75 2.42 5.75
CA VAL A 100 -1.73 2.06 6.73
C VAL A 100 -1.58 0.54 6.76
N PRO A 101 -0.65 -0.05 5.96
CA PRO A 101 -0.44 -1.49 5.96
C PRO A 101 0.21 -1.95 7.26
N THR A 102 -0.24 -3.08 7.79
CA THR A 102 0.32 -3.75 8.97
C THR A 102 0.33 -5.26 8.78
N LYS A 103 1.22 -5.97 9.49
CA LYS A 103 1.19 -7.44 9.53
C LYS A 103 0.38 -7.93 10.72
N PRO A 104 -0.18 -9.15 10.68
CA PRO A 104 -0.95 -9.72 11.78
C PRO A 104 -0.06 -10.30 12.89
N ASP A 105 1.18 -9.82 13.04
CA ASP A 105 2.08 -10.25 14.11
C ASP A 105 1.96 -9.34 15.35
N ALA A 106 2.23 -9.90 16.52
CA ALA A 106 2.06 -9.22 17.80
C ALA A 106 2.86 -7.90 17.92
N LEU A 107 4.05 -7.82 17.32
CA LEU A 107 4.88 -6.60 17.36
C LEU A 107 4.29 -5.50 16.49
N SER A 108 3.79 -5.85 15.30
CA SER A 108 3.12 -4.90 14.41
C SER A 108 1.85 -4.36 15.03
N LEU A 109 1.00 -5.23 15.58
CA LEU A 109 -0.27 -4.83 16.17
C LEU A 109 -0.09 -4.00 17.45
N ARG A 110 0.93 -4.27 18.27
CA ARG A 110 1.23 -3.48 19.46
C ARG A 110 1.75 -2.08 19.14
N ALA A 111 2.49 -1.92 18.04
CA ALA A 111 3.04 -0.62 17.64
C ALA A 111 2.00 0.26 16.96
N LEU A 112 1.04 -0.33 16.26
CA LEU A 112 0.10 0.38 15.39
C LEU A 112 -0.74 1.46 16.10
N PRO A 113 -1.33 1.26 17.31
CA PRO A 113 -2.08 2.31 17.99
C PRO A 113 -1.25 3.56 18.23
N LYS A 114 0.03 3.44 18.60
CA LYS A 114 0.94 4.58 18.77
C LYS A 114 1.16 5.33 17.45
N THR A 115 1.36 4.60 16.36
CA THR A 115 1.50 5.18 15.01
C THR A 115 0.23 5.93 14.57
N LEU A 116 -0.96 5.42 14.92
CA LEU A 116 -2.24 6.01 14.56
C LEU A 116 -2.72 7.10 15.53
N GLN A 117 -2.10 7.24 16.70
CA GLN A 117 -2.53 8.16 17.75
C GLN A 117 -2.77 9.60 17.24
N PRO A 118 -1.88 10.22 16.45
CA PRO A 118 -2.12 11.57 15.93
C PRO A 118 -3.37 11.68 15.06
N LEU A 119 -3.68 10.66 14.26
CA LEU A 119 -4.86 10.62 13.41
C LEU A 119 -6.13 10.52 14.26
N ILE A 120 -6.11 9.66 15.28
CA ILE A 120 -7.25 9.42 16.18
C ILE A 120 -7.55 10.69 16.99
N GLU A 121 -6.52 11.32 17.58
CA GLU A 121 -6.65 12.52 18.39
C GLU A 121 -7.19 13.72 17.61
N GLN A 122 -6.87 13.82 16.32
CA GLN A 122 -7.36 14.88 15.44
C GLN A 122 -8.67 14.53 14.71
N GLY A 123 -9.25 13.35 15.00
CA GLY A 123 -10.52 12.93 14.40
C GLY A 123 -10.44 12.71 12.88
N VAL A 124 -9.27 12.31 12.37
CA VAL A 124 -9.09 12.01 10.93
C VAL A 124 -9.92 10.79 10.55
N THR A 125 -10.66 10.87 9.45
CA THR A 125 -11.55 9.80 9.00
C THR A 125 -11.15 9.17 7.66
N ASN A 126 -10.26 9.80 6.91
CA ASN A 126 -9.80 9.34 5.60
C ASN A 126 -8.57 8.42 5.68
N TYR A 127 -8.45 7.62 6.74
CA TYR A 127 -7.44 6.57 6.81
C TYR A 127 -8.07 5.19 7.03
N ARG A 128 -7.36 4.14 6.61
CA ARG A 128 -7.78 2.76 6.85
C ARG A 128 -6.57 1.84 6.96
N VAL A 129 -6.59 0.93 7.93
CA VAL A 129 -5.55 -0.08 8.11
C VAL A 129 -5.76 -1.23 7.13
N LEU A 130 -4.67 -1.69 6.50
CA LEU A 130 -4.66 -2.86 5.63
C LEU A 130 -3.82 -3.97 6.26
N ILE A 131 -4.43 -5.11 6.58
CA ILE A 131 -3.69 -6.28 7.07
C ILE A 131 -3.04 -6.98 5.89
N THR A 132 -1.71 -7.08 5.90
CA THR A 132 -0.89 -7.64 4.83
C THR A 132 -0.11 -8.86 5.32
N ASP A 133 0.49 -9.60 4.38
CA ASP A 133 1.35 -10.77 4.68
C ASP A 133 0.64 -11.84 5.55
N VAL A 134 -0.68 -11.97 5.35
CA VAL A 134 -1.51 -12.91 6.12
C VAL A 134 -1.13 -14.35 5.79
N PRO A 135 -0.75 -15.16 6.78
CA PRO A 135 -0.44 -16.57 6.58
C PRO A 135 -1.62 -17.35 5.98
N PRO A 136 -1.36 -18.41 5.20
CA PRO A 136 -2.44 -19.26 4.69
C PRO A 136 -3.10 -20.06 5.81
N ALA A 137 -4.31 -20.56 5.54
CA ALA A 137 -4.96 -21.53 6.43
C ALA A 137 -4.00 -22.69 6.77
N PRO A 138 -4.06 -23.23 8.01
CA PRO A 138 -5.10 -23.03 9.03
C PRO A 138 -4.88 -21.82 9.98
N SER A 139 -3.93 -20.90 9.70
CA SER A 139 -3.72 -19.73 10.55
C SER A 139 -4.97 -18.85 10.59
N THR A 140 -5.28 -18.35 11.80
CA THR A 140 -6.35 -17.38 12.09
C THR A 140 -5.81 -15.96 12.31
N ASP A 141 -4.50 -15.75 12.17
CA ASP A 141 -3.81 -14.51 12.52
C ASP A 141 -4.44 -13.26 11.88
N GLY A 142 -4.82 -13.34 10.60
CA GLY A 142 -5.48 -12.22 9.91
C GLY A 142 -6.83 -11.88 10.50
N TYR A 143 -7.63 -12.88 10.82
CA TYR A 143 -8.94 -12.70 11.45
C TYR A 143 -8.80 -12.12 12.86
N GLU A 144 -7.92 -12.67 13.68
CA GLU A 144 -7.67 -12.21 15.05
C GLU A 144 -7.15 -10.77 15.07
N ALA A 145 -6.22 -10.45 14.15
CA ALA A 145 -5.73 -9.08 13.99
C ALA A 145 -6.85 -8.09 13.64
N ARG A 146 -7.76 -8.47 12.73
CA ARG A 146 -8.91 -7.65 12.37
C ARG A 146 -9.85 -7.42 13.55
N VAL A 147 -10.20 -8.48 14.28
CA VAL A 147 -11.05 -8.38 15.48
C VAL A 147 -10.43 -7.42 16.50
N ALA A 148 -9.14 -7.58 16.79
CA ALA A 148 -8.44 -6.71 17.73
C ALA A 148 -8.44 -5.23 17.29
N LEU A 149 -8.27 -4.94 16.00
CA LEU A 149 -8.34 -3.57 15.49
C LEU A 149 -9.77 -2.99 15.58
N MET A 150 -10.77 -3.79 15.26
CA MET A 150 -12.17 -3.38 15.35
C MET A 150 -12.60 -3.09 16.80
N GLU A 151 -12.14 -3.88 17.77
CA GLU A 151 -12.37 -3.65 19.20
C GLU A 151 -11.77 -2.32 19.70
N LEU A 152 -10.69 -1.86 19.05
CA LEU A 152 -10.08 -0.56 19.29
C LEU A 152 -10.73 0.58 18.47
N ASN A 153 -11.82 0.32 17.75
CA ASN A 153 -12.48 1.24 16.82
C ASN A 153 -11.53 1.79 15.74
N ILE A 154 -10.49 1.03 15.36
CA ILE A 154 -9.58 1.40 14.27
C ILE A 154 -10.21 0.96 12.94
N PRO A 155 -10.37 1.88 11.96
CA PRO A 155 -10.91 1.52 10.66
C PRO A 155 -9.96 0.58 9.92
N VAL A 156 -10.45 -0.60 9.55
CA VAL A 156 -9.70 -1.64 8.86
C VAL A 156 -10.43 -2.10 7.60
N PHE A 157 -9.69 -2.40 6.53
CA PHE A 157 -10.27 -2.98 5.31
C PHE A 157 -10.92 -4.33 5.61
N ALA A 158 -12.07 -4.60 4.97
CA ALA A 158 -12.74 -5.88 5.08
C ALA A 158 -11.91 -7.01 4.45
N LYS A 159 -11.05 -6.70 3.49
CA LYS A 159 -10.17 -7.64 2.81
C LYS A 159 -8.73 -7.55 3.29
N ASP A 160 -8.14 -8.71 3.63
CA ASP A 160 -6.71 -8.86 3.92
C ASP A 160 -5.93 -9.23 2.67
N VAL A 161 -4.64 -8.90 2.66
CA VAL A 161 -3.70 -9.34 1.63
C VAL A 161 -2.91 -10.56 2.12
N ARG A 162 -3.04 -11.67 1.40
CA ARG A 162 -2.36 -12.93 1.71
C ARG A 162 -0.85 -12.84 1.57
N ARG A 163 -0.13 -13.66 2.31
CA ARG A 163 1.27 -13.98 2.05
C ARG A 163 1.37 -14.75 0.73
N ALA A 164 2.15 -14.22 -0.22
CA ALA A 164 2.39 -14.89 -1.50
C ALA A 164 3.79 -14.61 -2.02
N SER A 165 4.49 -15.65 -2.45
CA SER A 165 5.80 -15.54 -3.12
C SER A 165 5.71 -14.76 -4.44
N ALA A 166 4.51 -14.66 -5.01
CA ALA A 166 4.25 -13.92 -6.22
C ALA A 166 4.65 -12.44 -6.12
N PHE A 167 4.53 -11.81 -4.95
CA PHE A 167 4.95 -10.42 -4.76
C PHE A 167 6.47 -10.25 -4.94
N ASN A 168 7.27 -11.13 -4.31
CA ASN A 168 8.72 -11.10 -4.47
C ASN A 168 9.14 -11.39 -5.91
N LYS A 169 8.49 -12.35 -6.57
CA LYS A 169 8.74 -12.65 -7.99
C LYS A 169 8.37 -11.48 -8.90
N ALA A 170 7.28 -10.78 -8.60
CA ALA A 170 6.86 -9.60 -9.33
C ALA A 170 7.90 -8.48 -9.22
N ALA A 171 8.39 -8.21 -8.00
CA ALA A 171 9.44 -7.22 -7.77
C ALA A 171 10.74 -7.55 -8.51
N LEU A 172 11.22 -8.80 -8.38
CA LEU A 172 12.44 -9.25 -9.05
C LEU A 172 12.39 -9.18 -10.58
N ASN A 173 11.20 -9.33 -11.17
CA ASN A 173 11.02 -9.35 -12.62
C ASN A 173 10.47 -8.02 -13.18
N GLY A 174 10.25 -7.01 -12.36
CA GLY A 174 9.70 -5.72 -12.78
C GLY A 174 8.33 -5.81 -13.43
N VAL A 175 7.46 -6.68 -12.93
CA VAL A 175 6.11 -6.92 -13.47
C VAL A 175 5.03 -6.72 -12.42
N ARG A 176 3.78 -6.55 -12.86
CA ARG A 176 2.63 -6.56 -11.94
C ARG A 176 2.43 -7.98 -11.38
N VAL A 177 1.92 -8.10 -10.15
CA VAL A 177 1.75 -9.41 -9.52
C VAL A 177 0.94 -10.40 -10.38
N ARG A 178 -0.08 -9.93 -11.09
CA ARG A 178 -0.92 -10.77 -11.98
C ARG A 178 -0.16 -11.35 -13.17
N ASP A 179 0.92 -10.69 -13.60
CA ASP A 179 1.70 -11.06 -14.78
C ASP A 179 2.85 -12.03 -14.46
N VAL A 180 3.00 -12.40 -13.19
CA VAL A 180 4.00 -13.39 -12.74
C VAL A 180 3.68 -14.75 -13.33
N LYS A 181 4.61 -15.28 -14.14
CA LYS A 181 4.48 -16.59 -14.77
C LYS A 181 4.87 -17.71 -13.80
N GLY A 182 4.22 -18.86 -13.93
CA GLY A 182 4.55 -20.07 -13.16
C GLY A 182 4.21 -19.99 -11.65
N ASP A 183 3.38 -19.04 -11.24
CA ASP A 183 2.87 -18.95 -9.86
C ASP A 183 1.34 -18.92 -9.85
N SER A 184 0.73 -20.03 -9.45
CA SER A 184 -0.73 -20.18 -9.41
C SER A 184 -1.42 -19.22 -8.41
N ARG A 185 -0.66 -18.71 -7.42
CA ARG A 185 -1.16 -17.78 -6.41
C ARG A 185 -1.11 -16.32 -6.85
N ALA A 186 -0.42 -16.00 -7.96
CA ALA A 186 -0.29 -14.64 -8.46
C ALA A 186 -1.65 -13.98 -8.73
N LYS A 187 -2.57 -14.70 -9.38
CA LYS A 187 -3.94 -14.23 -9.63
C LYS A 187 -4.72 -13.99 -8.33
N LEU A 188 -4.57 -14.86 -7.35
CA LEU A 188 -5.24 -14.71 -6.07
C LEU A 188 -4.70 -13.51 -5.28
N ALA A 189 -3.38 -13.30 -5.32
CA ALA A 189 -2.74 -12.13 -4.71
C ALA A 189 -3.19 -10.82 -5.37
N HIS A 190 -3.35 -10.82 -6.70
CA HIS A 190 -3.93 -9.68 -7.43
C HIS A 190 -5.39 -9.42 -7.03
N MET A 191 -6.21 -10.48 -6.92
CA MET A 191 -7.62 -10.36 -6.50
C MET A 191 -7.77 -9.78 -5.09
N ASP A 192 -6.85 -10.06 -4.16
CA ASP A 192 -6.90 -9.46 -2.82
C ASP A 192 -6.83 -7.92 -2.94
N TYR A 193 -5.90 -7.39 -3.74
CA TYR A 193 -5.80 -5.94 -3.97
C TYR A 193 -6.95 -5.36 -4.79
N ASP A 194 -7.55 -6.10 -5.73
CA ASP A 194 -8.75 -5.63 -6.44
C ASP A 194 -9.91 -5.41 -5.47
N LEU A 195 -10.11 -6.31 -4.50
CA LEU A 195 -11.12 -6.15 -3.47
C LEU A 195 -10.81 -4.96 -2.54
N VAL A 196 -9.54 -4.79 -2.14
CA VAL A 196 -9.10 -3.61 -1.37
C VAL A 196 -9.37 -2.32 -2.14
N LEU A 197 -9.05 -2.26 -3.44
CA LEU A 197 -9.29 -1.07 -4.25
C LEU A 197 -10.78 -0.76 -4.41
N ARG A 198 -11.62 -1.77 -4.60
CA ARG A 198 -13.08 -1.56 -4.67
C ARG A 198 -13.63 -0.93 -3.39
N GLU A 199 -13.16 -1.39 -2.24
CA GLU A 199 -13.53 -0.82 -0.95
C GLU A 199 -12.96 0.60 -0.75
N ALA A 200 -11.74 0.87 -1.27
CA ALA A 200 -11.09 2.18 -1.19
C ALA A 200 -11.80 3.26 -2.02
N LEU A 201 -12.52 2.85 -3.08
CA LEU A 201 -13.22 3.76 -4.00
C LEU A 201 -14.74 3.82 -3.76
N ALA A 202 -15.28 3.08 -2.78
CA ALA A 202 -16.69 3.08 -2.43
C ALA A 202 -17.05 4.25 -1.52
#